data_eaf9e41023d9818c31f06f3e6449303a
#
_entry.id   eaf9e41023d9818c31f06f3e6449303a
#
_cell.length_a   1.000
_cell.length_b   1.000
_cell.length_c   1.000
_cell.angle_alpha   90.00
_cell.angle_beta   90.00
_cell.angle_gamma   90.00
#
_symmetry.space_group_name_H-M   'P 1'
#
loop_
_entity.id
_entity.type
_entity.pdbx_description
1 polymer ?
#
loop_
_entity_poly.entity_id
_entity_poly.type
_entity_poly.pdbx_seq_one_letter_code
_entity_poly.pdbx_strand_id
1 'polypeptide(L)'
;MKSMFLSAVFTAVFASIAVADDASTVYNFDGNFDDATFSIESAIIDKGLVIDYVSHTGEMLNRTGADVGSTKKLFEAADIFIFCSAVLSRKVMEIDPMNIAHCPYGIFVADREGQVMIGYRNYPSGPMQEVQDLLDEIVQDALGE
;
A
#
# COMPACT_ATOMS: atom_id res chain seq x y z
N MET A 1 -68.91 -15.86 -13.03
CA MET A 1 -67.50 -16.22 -13.29
C MET A 1 -66.65 -15.01 -13.01
N LYS A 2 -65.98 -14.94 -11.85
CA LYS A 2 -65.04 -13.86 -11.47
C LYS A 2 -63.63 -14.35 -11.67
N SER A 3 -62.94 -13.84 -12.71
CA SER A 3 -61.53 -14.08 -12.95
C SER A 3 -60.71 -13.22 -11.99
N MET A 4 -59.95 -13.85 -11.08
CA MET A 4 -58.99 -13.24 -10.23
C MET A 4 -57.63 -13.27 -10.96
N PHE A 5 -57.18 -12.08 -11.42
CA PHE A 5 -55.80 -11.91 -11.93
C PHE A 5 -54.85 -11.76 -10.75
N LEU A 6 -53.99 -12.74 -10.58
CA LEU A 6 -52.91 -12.75 -9.60
C LEU A 6 -51.68 -12.05 -10.25
N SER A 7 -51.45 -10.80 -9.89
CA SER A 7 -50.24 -10.07 -10.32
C SER A 7 -49.06 -10.50 -9.45
N ALA A 8 -48.14 -11.22 -10.03
CA ALA A 8 -46.86 -11.55 -9.38
C ALA A 8 -45.91 -10.32 -9.52
N VAL A 9 -45.62 -9.68 -8.39
CA VAL A 9 -44.62 -8.61 -8.33
C VAL A 9 -43.26 -9.28 -8.22
N PHE A 10 -42.46 -9.17 -9.27
CA PHE A 10 -41.09 -9.67 -9.29
C PHE A 10 -40.19 -8.58 -8.72
N THR A 11 -39.78 -8.73 -7.45
CA THR A 11 -38.82 -7.82 -6.82
C THR A 11 -37.41 -8.21 -7.25
N ALA A 12 -36.81 -7.47 -8.17
CA ALA A 12 -35.42 -7.63 -8.55
C ALA A 12 -34.50 -7.12 -7.40
N VAL A 13 -33.85 -8.04 -6.71
CA VAL A 13 -32.81 -7.71 -5.74
C VAL A 13 -31.53 -7.42 -6.51
N PHE A 14 -31.15 -6.14 -6.61
CA PHE A 14 -29.84 -5.72 -7.10
C PHE A 14 -28.82 -6.02 -6.00
N ALA A 15 -28.07 -7.10 -6.14
CA ALA A 15 -26.89 -7.34 -5.36
C ALA A 15 -25.82 -6.33 -5.79
N SER A 16 -25.53 -5.35 -4.93
CA SER A 16 -24.38 -4.47 -5.10
C SER A 16 -23.12 -5.31 -4.89
N ILE A 17 -22.36 -5.55 -5.97
CA ILE A 17 -21.03 -6.12 -5.90
C ILE A 17 -20.14 -5.02 -5.33
N ALA A 18 -19.77 -5.12 -4.05
CA ALA A 18 -18.69 -4.34 -3.50
C ALA A 18 -17.40 -4.85 -4.16
N VAL A 19 -16.86 -4.07 -5.10
CA VAL A 19 -15.49 -4.25 -5.58
C VAL A 19 -14.61 -3.89 -4.39
N ALA A 20 -13.93 -4.86 -3.79
CA ALA A 20 -12.86 -4.59 -2.84
C ALA A 20 -11.77 -3.87 -3.66
N ASP A 21 -11.58 -2.59 -3.38
CA ASP A 21 -10.44 -1.83 -3.88
C ASP A 21 -9.21 -2.44 -3.21
N ASP A 22 -8.25 -2.92 -4.00
CA ASP A 22 -7.03 -3.47 -3.44
C ASP A 22 -6.33 -2.36 -2.64
N ALA A 23 -6.10 -2.61 -1.36
CA ALA A 23 -5.56 -1.61 -0.44
C ALA A 23 -4.08 -1.29 -0.71
N SER A 24 -3.39 -2.13 -1.49
CA SER A 24 -1.97 -1.99 -1.80
C SER A 24 -1.63 -2.61 -3.16
N THR A 25 -0.58 -2.06 -3.77
CA THR A 25 0.11 -2.65 -4.93
C THR A 25 1.39 -3.31 -4.43
N VAL A 26 1.64 -4.55 -4.85
CA VAL A 26 2.75 -5.39 -4.36
C VAL A 26 3.43 -6.09 -5.52
N TYR A 27 4.76 -6.07 -5.51
CA TYR A 27 5.63 -6.72 -6.47
C TYR A 27 6.55 -7.72 -5.76
N ASN A 28 6.84 -8.83 -6.40
CA ASN A 28 7.86 -9.76 -5.92
C ASN A 28 9.25 -9.22 -6.29
N PHE A 29 10.19 -9.34 -5.37
CA PHE A 29 11.58 -8.99 -5.59
C PHE A 29 12.42 -10.27 -5.75
N ASP A 30 13.24 -10.33 -6.80
CA ASP A 30 14.15 -11.46 -7.03
C ASP A 30 15.49 -11.19 -6.32
N GLY A 31 15.57 -11.58 -5.07
CA GLY A 31 16.73 -11.35 -4.22
C GLY A 31 16.40 -11.52 -2.73
N ASN A 32 17.34 -11.16 -1.87
CA ASN A 32 17.13 -11.19 -0.43
C ASN A 32 16.58 -9.85 0.10
N PHE A 33 16.21 -9.84 1.38
CA PHE A 33 15.63 -8.68 2.04
C PHE A 33 16.59 -7.47 2.07
N ASP A 34 17.87 -7.70 2.33
CA ASP A 34 18.87 -6.63 2.41
C ASP A 34 19.09 -5.99 1.02
N ASP A 35 19.11 -6.79 -0.04
CA ASP A 35 19.21 -6.27 -1.40
C ASP A 35 17.97 -5.44 -1.77
N ALA A 36 16.79 -5.89 -1.38
CA ALA A 36 15.53 -5.17 -1.65
C ALA A 36 15.46 -3.83 -0.90
N THR A 37 15.85 -3.82 0.39
CA THR A 37 15.89 -2.58 1.19
C THR A 37 16.92 -1.60 0.63
N PHE A 38 18.11 -2.06 0.24
CA PHE A 38 19.12 -1.23 -0.40
C PHE A 38 18.64 -0.65 -1.74
N SER A 39 17.95 -1.46 -2.57
CA SER A 39 17.43 -1.01 -3.87
C SER A 39 16.36 0.08 -3.69
N ILE A 40 15.43 -0.09 -2.74
CA ILE A 40 14.40 0.91 -2.44
C ILE A 40 15.00 2.19 -1.87
N GLU A 41 15.93 2.08 -0.93
CA GLU A 41 16.61 3.25 -0.38
C GLU A 41 17.31 4.06 -1.48
N SER A 42 18.05 3.37 -2.36
CA SER A 42 18.73 3.98 -3.50
C SER A 42 17.74 4.65 -4.45
N ALA A 43 16.66 3.98 -4.83
CA ALA A 43 15.67 4.51 -5.76
C ALA A 43 14.96 5.76 -5.19
N ILE A 44 14.66 5.81 -3.89
CA ILE A 44 14.09 7.00 -3.24
C ILE A 44 15.08 8.18 -3.29
N ILE A 45 16.35 7.93 -2.98
CA ILE A 45 17.41 8.95 -2.98
C ILE A 45 17.69 9.45 -4.40
N ASP A 46 17.69 8.58 -5.40
CA ASP A 46 17.92 8.91 -6.80
C ASP A 46 16.79 9.79 -7.39
N LYS A 47 15.57 9.71 -6.85
CA LYS A 47 14.48 10.68 -7.15
C LYS A 47 14.68 12.03 -6.45
N GLY A 48 15.77 12.23 -5.70
CA GLY A 48 16.03 13.46 -4.95
C GLY A 48 15.16 13.61 -3.70
N LEU A 49 14.62 12.53 -3.19
CA LEU A 49 13.80 12.51 -1.99
C LEU A 49 14.64 12.18 -0.76
N VAL A 50 14.16 12.59 0.41
CA VAL A 50 14.79 12.31 1.70
C VAL A 50 13.92 11.31 2.45
N ILE A 51 14.53 10.24 2.94
CA ILE A 51 13.87 9.28 3.82
C ILE A 51 13.82 9.89 5.22
N ASP A 52 12.62 10.17 5.71
CA ASP A 52 12.41 10.77 7.04
C ASP A 52 12.63 9.73 8.14
N TYR A 53 12.20 8.50 7.91
CA TYR A 53 12.26 7.41 8.89
C TYR A 53 12.10 6.05 8.21
N VAL A 54 12.81 5.03 8.76
CA VAL A 54 12.56 3.63 8.41
C VAL A 54 11.94 2.94 9.62
N SER A 55 10.72 2.44 9.45
CA SER A 55 10.01 1.70 10.50
C SER A 55 10.33 0.21 10.39
N HIS A 56 11.07 -0.33 11.35
CA HIS A 56 11.38 -1.77 11.46
C HIS A 56 10.17 -2.53 12.03
N THR A 57 9.08 -2.52 11.27
CA THR A 57 7.77 -3.07 11.69
C THR A 57 7.83 -4.57 11.93
N GLY A 58 8.60 -5.33 11.13
CA GLY A 58 8.80 -6.76 11.30
C GLY A 58 9.45 -7.10 12.63
N GLU A 59 10.47 -6.34 13.01
CA GLU A 59 11.15 -6.50 14.31
C GLU A 59 10.19 -6.22 15.47
N MET A 60 9.43 -5.14 15.40
CA MET A 60 8.42 -4.80 16.40
C MET A 60 7.38 -5.91 16.57
N LEU A 61 6.82 -6.43 15.47
CA LEU A 61 5.83 -7.50 15.49
C LEU A 61 6.41 -8.81 16.08
N ASN A 62 7.63 -9.18 15.69
CA ASN A 62 8.29 -10.38 16.20
C ASN A 62 8.59 -10.26 17.70
N ARG A 63 9.05 -9.09 18.17
CA ARG A 63 9.38 -8.84 19.58
C ARG A 63 8.16 -8.82 20.49
N THR A 64 7.04 -8.26 20.02
CA THR A 64 5.83 -8.04 20.84
C THR A 64 4.80 -9.16 20.73
N GLY A 65 5.00 -10.14 19.88
CA GLY A 65 4.03 -11.20 19.61
C GLY A 65 3.60 -11.94 20.89
N ALA A 66 4.54 -12.37 21.70
CA ALA A 66 4.26 -13.08 22.96
C ALA A 66 3.50 -12.21 23.97
N ASP A 67 3.77 -10.90 24.03
CA ASP A 67 3.13 -9.97 24.96
C ASP A 67 1.61 -9.80 24.67
N VAL A 68 1.23 -9.99 23.39
CA VAL A 68 -0.18 -9.94 22.95
C VAL A 68 -0.80 -11.33 22.77
N GLY A 69 -0.14 -12.40 23.27
CA GLY A 69 -0.65 -13.75 23.23
C GLY A 69 -0.58 -14.43 21.87
N SER A 70 0.26 -13.95 20.95
CA SER A 70 0.46 -14.55 19.62
C SER A 70 1.78 -15.30 19.56
N THR A 71 1.74 -16.51 18.98
CA THR A 71 2.92 -17.33 18.68
C THR A 71 3.23 -17.39 17.19
N LYS A 72 2.40 -16.69 16.36
CA LYS A 72 2.55 -16.71 14.91
C LYS A 72 3.61 -15.71 14.46
N LYS A 73 4.65 -16.20 13.78
CA LYS A 73 5.58 -15.36 13.04
C LYS A 73 4.92 -14.86 11.77
N LEU A 74 4.87 -13.55 11.56
CA LEU A 74 4.20 -12.92 10.42
C LEU A 74 5.16 -12.65 9.27
N PHE A 75 6.36 -12.19 9.59
CA PHE A 75 7.42 -11.86 8.63
C PHE A 75 8.77 -12.34 9.15
N GLU A 76 9.66 -12.73 8.25
CA GLU A 76 11.06 -12.91 8.57
C GLU A 76 11.70 -11.55 8.87
N ALA A 77 11.43 -10.56 7.98
CA ALA A 77 11.78 -9.15 8.16
C ALA A 77 10.72 -8.28 7.46
N ALA A 78 10.50 -7.07 7.95
CA ALA A 78 9.65 -6.09 7.27
C ALA A 78 10.00 -4.68 7.71
N ASP A 79 10.32 -3.82 6.74
CA ASP A 79 10.65 -2.41 6.92
C ASP A 79 9.73 -1.54 6.08
N ILE A 80 9.40 -0.35 6.58
CA ILE A 80 8.62 0.65 5.85
C ILE A 80 9.45 1.92 5.77
N PHE A 81 9.78 2.33 4.54
CA PHE A 81 10.47 3.57 4.23
C PHE A 81 9.47 4.70 4.16
N ILE A 82 9.60 5.67 5.03
CA ILE A 82 8.69 6.81 5.19
C ILE A 82 9.35 8.07 4.65
N PHE A 83 8.68 8.76 3.74
CA PHE A 83 9.19 9.97 3.11
C PHE A 83 8.06 10.86 2.58
N CYS A 84 8.40 12.09 2.19
CA CYS A 84 7.48 13.00 1.49
C CYS A 84 8.17 13.64 0.27
N SER A 85 7.37 13.96 -0.74
CA SER A 85 7.79 14.84 -1.83
C SER A 85 7.26 16.24 -1.55
N ALA A 86 8.14 17.20 -1.30
CA ALA A 86 7.74 18.59 -1.04
C ALA A 86 6.90 19.17 -2.19
N VAL A 87 7.27 18.85 -3.43
CA VAL A 87 6.57 19.32 -4.63
C VAL A 87 5.17 18.71 -4.75
N LEU A 88 5.07 17.37 -4.70
CA LEU A 88 3.78 16.68 -4.85
C LEU A 88 2.87 16.91 -3.64
N SER A 89 3.41 16.84 -2.43
CA SER A 89 2.62 17.09 -1.21
C SER A 89 2.00 18.50 -1.25
N ARG A 90 2.79 19.50 -1.65
CA ARG A 90 2.28 20.86 -1.81
C ARG A 90 1.17 20.93 -2.85
N LYS A 91 1.40 20.35 -4.03
CA LYS A 91 0.44 20.34 -5.14
C LYS A 91 -0.91 19.71 -4.74
N VAL A 92 -0.89 18.50 -4.17
CA VAL A 92 -2.13 17.79 -3.83
C VAL A 92 -2.87 18.43 -2.66
N MET A 93 -2.16 19.02 -1.70
CA MET A 93 -2.77 19.71 -0.55
C MET A 93 -3.31 21.11 -0.92
N GLU A 94 -2.79 21.77 -1.94
CA GLU A 94 -3.38 23.00 -2.48
C GLU A 94 -4.72 22.72 -3.19
N ILE A 95 -4.92 21.52 -3.73
CA ILE A 95 -6.20 21.09 -4.30
C ILE A 95 -7.20 20.75 -3.19
N ASP A 96 -6.78 19.96 -2.21
CA ASP A 96 -7.57 19.61 -1.01
C ASP A 96 -6.62 19.43 0.19
N PRO A 97 -6.68 20.33 1.20
CA PRO A 97 -5.87 20.22 2.41
C PRO A 97 -6.04 18.89 3.16
N MET A 98 -7.19 18.20 2.99
CA MET A 98 -7.44 16.91 3.65
C MET A 98 -6.61 15.77 3.07
N ASN A 99 -5.94 15.97 1.94
CA ASN A 99 -4.93 15.03 1.43
C ASN A 99 -3.74 14.86 2.39
N ILE A 100 -3.64 15.70 3.44
CA ILE A 100 -2.71 15.50 4.56
C ILE A 100 -2.88 14.12 5.23
N ALA A 101 -4.07 13.52 5.19
CA ALA A 101 -4.34 12.19 5.73
C ALA A 101 -3.54 11.08 5.03
N HIS A 102 -2.98 11.35 3.85
CA HIS A 102 -2.18 10.42 3.07
C HIS A 102 -0.68 10.66 3.17
N CYS A 103 -0.25 11.65 3.93
CA CYS A 103 1.14 11.99 4.21
C CYS A 103 1.53 11.56 5.64
N PRO A 104 2.74 11.07 5.86
CA PRO A 104 3.80 10.81 4.88
C PRO A 104 3.50 9.59 3.99
N TYR A 105 4.21 9.49 2.87
CA TYR A 105 4.13 8.33 1.97
C TYR A 105 4.97 7.18 2.51
N GLY A 106 4.67 5.96 2.06
CA GLY A 106 5.41 4.80 2.52
C GLY A 106 5.52 3.72 1.46
N ILE A 107 6.73 3.15 1.34
CA ILE A 107 7.00 1.92 0.58
C ILE A 107 7.49 0.88 1.58
N PHE A 108 6.88 -0.30 1.58
CA PHE A 108 7.31 -1.40 2.43
C PHE A 108 8.12 -2.42 1.66
N VAL A 109 9.08 -3.02 2.35
CA VAL A 109 9.79 -4.23 1.94
C VAL A 109 9.50 -5.29 2.98
N ALA A 110 9.12 -6.48 2.56
CA ALA A 110 8.80 -7.56 3.49
C ALA A 110 9.30 -8.90 2.96
N ASP A 111 9.89 -9.70 3.86
CA ASP A 111 10.16 -11.11 3.65
C ASP A 111 9.14 -11.94 4.40
N ARG A 112 8.36 -12.70 3.65
CA ARG A 112 7.39 -13.65 4.21
C ARG A 112 7.67 -15.05 3.67
N GLU A 113 8.07 -15.93 4.57
CA GLU A 113 8.33 -17.34 4.24
C GLU A 113 9.40 -17.51 3.13
N GLY A 114 10.37 -16.58 3.08
CA GLY A 114 11.45 -16.58 2.11
C GLY A 114 11.10 -15.92 0.77
N GLN A 115 9.89 -15.34 0.64
CA GLN A 115 9.51 -14.53 -0.49
C GLN A 115 9.60 -13.05 -0.14
N VAL A 116 10.51 -12.35 -0.80
CA VAL A 116 10.69 -10.91 -0.66
C VAL A 116 9.73 -10.17 -1.57
N MET A 117 9.08 -9.16 -1.03
CA MET A 117 8.12 -8.33 -1.75
C MET A 117 8.33 -6.86 -1.41
N ILE A 118 8.04 -5.99 -2.38
CA ILE A 118 8.04 -4.54 -2.26
C ILE A 118 6.65 -4.03 -2.62
N GLY A 119 6.13 -3.05 -1.88
CA GLY A 119 4.81 -2.54 -2.19
C GLY A 119 4.52 -1.21 -1.49
N TYR A 120 3.38 -0.65 -1.86
CA TYR A 120 2.87 0.60 -1.32
C TYR A 120 1.34 0.57 -1.21
N ARG A 121 0.80 1.50 -0.43
CA ARG A 121 -0.64 1.69 -0.29
C ARG A 121 -1.21 2.31 -1.56
N ASN A 122 -2.35 1.82 -2.02
CA ASN A 122 -3.11 2.47 -3.07
C ASN A 122 -3.80 3.73 -2.54
N TYR A 123 -3.86 4.75 -3.37
CA TYR A 123 -4.41 6.05 -3.03
C TYR A 123 -5.75 6.28 -3.75
N PRO A 124 -6.62 7.18 -3.22
CA PRO A 124 -7.89 7.50 -3.88
C PRO A 124 -7.68 8.02 -5.30
N SER A 125 -8.68 7.78 -6.16
CA SER A 125 -8.71 8.35 -7.51
C SER A 125 -8.68 9.89 -7.46
N GLY A 126 -8.13 10.51 -8.50
CA GLY A 126 -7.96 11.95 -8.60
C GLY A 126 -6.54 12.42 -8.31
N PRO A 127 -6.34 13.57 -7.64
CA PRO A 127 -5.01 14.17 -7.47
C PRO A 127 -3.97 13.26 -6.80
N MET A 128 -4.43 12.38 -5.90
CA MET A 128 -3.54 11.46 -5.19
C MET A 128 -2.94 10.36 -6.07
N GLN A 129 -3.45 10.17 -7.29
CA GLN A 129 -2.85 9.24 -8.24
C GLN A 129 -1.44 9.67 -8.68
N GLU A 130 -1.14 10.97 -8.74
CA GLU A 130 0.22 11.42 -9.03
C GLU A 130 1.23 11.00 -7.94
N VAL A 131 0.77 10.90 -6.69
CA VAL A 131 1.58 10.35 -5.60
C VAL A 131 1.79 8.84 -5.80
N GLN A 132 0.73 8.12 -6.14
CA GLN A 132 0.80 6.69 -6.41
C GLN A 132 1.73 6.38 -7.57
N ASP A 133 1.67 7.17 -8.66
CA ASP A 133 2.56 7.05 -9.81
C ASP A 133 4.04 7.24 -9.40
N LEU A 134 4.35 8.22 -8.54
CA LEU A 134 5.70 8.40 -8.00
C LEU A 134 6.17 7.16 -7.21
N LEU A 135 5.30 6.57 -6.37
CA LEU A 135 5.65 5.38 -5.61
C LEU A 135 5.89 4.18 -6.53
N ASP A 136 5.06 4.05 -7.57
CA ASP A 136 5.23 3.00 -8.57
C ASP A 136 6.56 3.14 -9.32
N GLU A 137 6.89 4.34 -9.81
CA GLU A 137 8.17 4.62 -10.45
C GLU A 137 9.37 4.25 -9.56
N ILE A 138 9.33 4.59 -8.27
CA ILE A 138 10.40 4.24 -7.31
C ILE A 138 10.52 2.71 -7.19
N VAL A 139 9.40 2.00 -7.12
CA VAL A 139 9.40 0.54 -7.00
C VAL A 139 9.91 -0.10 -8.29
N GLN A 140 9.49 0.37 -9.46
CA GLN A 140 9.98 -0.14 -10.76
C GLN A 140 11.49 0.09 -10.90
N ASP A 141 11.99 1.28 -10.56
CA ASP A 141 13.44 1.56 -10.55
C ASP A 141 14.19 0.58 -9.62
N ALA A 142 13.64 0.29 -8.44
CA ALA A 142 14.24 -0.67 -7.50
C ALA A 142 14.21 -2.12 -7.99
N LEU A 143 13.22 -2.48 -8.82
CA LEU A 143 13.14 -3.78 -9.48
C LEU A 143 14.08 -3.90 -10.68
N GLY A 144 14.61 -2.78 -11.18
CA GLY A 144 15.48 -2.73 -12.35
C GLY A 144 14.72 -2.75 -13.69
N GLU A 145 13.48 -2.27 -13.68
CA GLU A 145 12.59 -2.18 -14.85
C GLU A 145 12.52 -0.77 -15.46
#